data_96f8a2221dea6bdce5e8fb5eec9c876a
#
_entry.id   96f8a2221dea6bdce5e8fb5eec9c876a
#
_cell.length_a   1.000
_cell.length_b   1.000
_cell.length_c   1.000
_cell.angle_alpha   90.00
_cell.angle_beta   90.00
_cell.angle_gamma   90.00
#
_symmetry.space_group_name_H-M   'P 1'
#
loop_
_entity.id
_entity.type
_entity.pdbx_description
1 polymer ?
#
loop_
_entity_poly.entity_id
_entity_poly.type
_entity_poly.pdbx_seq_one_letter_code
_entity_poly.pdbx_strand_id
1 'polypeptide(L)'
;MTQKLRVLLAEGASGKAASALRELFQEDQGRMELTEVSGVSTLIASLKLVSPEVILLELALGNPDILGTVRLIHRTRPEVPLIAIGDSTKEEIAVASLREGAMDYLLKNRLDPQTLDRVLRSALERNTLKGLADLLRDPTTGLYIRDGFLTLGSHIMDTARDRGGTLVLLCARFENLERIRKKFGEHAAQSSLREIATLLTRSFRRTDLMARIGESQFAALALDAIEPSAPVLLQRLRKRLEAFNSGTSRFGPLELRMAARFWAGKGARTFAEFLDEVEAGLRAPELAAARKEEQRKTAIKVRER
;
A
#
# COMPACT_ATOMS: atom_id res chain seq x y z
N MET A 1 -25.96 -19.31 12.60
CA MET A 1 -24.85 -19.67 13.53
C MET A 1 -23.87 -18.52 13.51
N THR A 2 -23.74 -17.78 14.59
CA THR A 2 -22.79 -16.66 14.68
C THR A 2 -21.38 -17.26 14.78
N GLN A 3 -20.51 -16.93 13.84
CA GLN A 3 -19.12 -17.41 13.83
C GLN A 3 -18.41 -16.87 15.08
N LYS A 4 -17.76 -17.74 15.85
CA LYS A 4 -17.03 -17.34 17.04
C LYS A 4 -15.71 -16.64 16.65
N LEU A 5 -15.38 -15.56 17.33
CA LEU A 5 -14.10 -14.87 17.17
C LEU A 5 -12.96 -15.73 17.71
N ARG A 6 -11.99 -16.10 16.88
CA ARG A 6 -10.84 -16.93 17.26
C ARG A 6 -9.69 -16.06 17.77
N VAL A 7 -9.42 -16.18 19.05
CA VAL A 7 -8.39 -15.42 19.77
C VAL A 7 -7.23 -16.32 20.16
N LEU A 8 -6.01 -15.96 19.76
CA LEU A 8 -4.79 -16.63 20.21
C LEU A 8 -4.15 -15.82 21.32
N LEU A 9 -4.10 -16.37 22.52
CA LEU A 9 -3.43 -15.75 23.67
C LEU A 9 -2.05 -16.38 23.89
N ALA A 10 -1.02 -15.56 23.84
CA ALA A 10 0.34 -15.94 24.23
C ALA A 10 0.68 -15.32 25.57
N GLU A 11 0.90 -16.16 26.59
CA GLU A 11 1.20 -15.72 27.94
C GLU A 11 2.45 -16.38 28.53
N GLY A 12 2.97 -15.75 29.60
CA GLY A 12 4.07 -16.31 30.40
C GLY A 12 3.61 -17.40 31.36
N ALA A 13 4.56 -18.01 32.06
CA ALA A 13 4.32 -19.13 32.97
C ALA A 13 3.38 -18.79 34.16
N SER A 14 3.04 -17.53 34.39
CA SER A 14 2.20 -17.12 35.52
C SER A 14 0.70 -17.40 35.32
N GLY A 15 0.22 -17.58 34.08
CA GLY A 15 -1.18 -17.87 33.77
C GLY A 15 -2.22 -16.82 34.20
N LYS A 16 -1.77 -15.65 34.72
CA LYS A 16 -2.66 -14.65 35.31
C LYS A 16 -3.50 -13.89 34.27
N ALA A 17 -2.94 -13.67 33.08
CA ALA A 17 -3.68 -13.03 32.00
C ALA A 17 -4.76 -13.97 31.45
N ALA A 18 -4.44 -15.26 31.28
CA ALA A 18 -5.40 -16.24 30.84
C ALA A 18 -6.55 -16.43 31.82
N SER A 19 -6.29 -16.47 33.13
CA SER A 19 -7.36 -16.60 34.13
C SER A 19 -8.35 -15.45 34.04
N ALA A 20 -7.87 -14.22 34.03
CA ALA A 20 -8.73 -13.03 33.89
C ALA A 20 -9.49 -13.00 32.56
N LEU A 21 -8.83 -13.35 31.45
CA LEU A 21 -9.45 -13.40 30.13
C LEU A 21 -10.47 -14.54 30.02
N ARG A 22 -10.22 -15.73 30.62
CA ARG A 22 -11.18 -16.84 30.64
C ARG A 22 -12.47 -16.46 31.36
N GLU A 23 -12.37 -15.78 32.49
CA GLU A 23 -13.54 -15.25 33.20
C GLU A 23 -14.33 -14.31 32.30
N LEU A 24 -13.66 -13.34 31.66
CA LEU A 24 -14.29 -12.41 30.72
C LEU A 24 -14.91 -13.10 29.50
N PHE A 25 -14.26 -14.11 28.94
CA PHE A 25 -14.79 -14.89 27.81
C PHE A 25 -15.94 -15.82 28.18
N GLN A 26 -16.00 -16.29 29.43
CA GLN A 26 -17.16 -17.06 29.94
C GLN A 26 -18.40 -16.17 30.10
N GLU A 27 -18.23 -14.94 30.53
CA GLU A 27 -19.31 -13.95 30.65
C GLU A 27 -19.88 -13.52 29.26
N ASP A 28 -19.09 -13.56 28.21
CA ASP A 28 -19.49 -13.16 26.83
C ASP A 28 -20.27 -14.26 26.08
N GLN A 29 -20.91 -15.21 26.78
CA GLN A 29 -21.85 -16.22 26.23
C GLN A 29 -21.27 -17.05 25.05
N GLY A 30 -19.97 -17.30 25.03
CA GLY A 30 -19.33 -18.15 24.02
C GLY A 30 -19.21 -17.55 22.63
N ARG A 31 -19.20 -16.24 22.48
CA ARG A 31 -18.92 -15.53 21.22
C ARG A 31 -17.47 -15.63 20.78
N MET A 32 -16.57 -15.99 21.68
CA MET A 32 -15.15 -16.08 21.44
C MET A 32 -14.64 -17.52 21.66
N GLU A 33 -13.62 -17.89 20.91
CA GLU A 33 -12.88 -19.14 21.04
C GLU A 33 -11.42 -18.81 21.37
N LEU A 34 -10.98 -19.17 22.58
CA LEU A 34 -9.65 -18.85 23.08
C LEU A 34 -8.71 -20.04 22.88
N THR A 35 -7.62 -19.83 22.15
CA THR A 35 -6.48 -20.75 22.09
C THR A 35 -5.33 -20.16 22.89
N GLU A 36 -4.83 -20.89 23.86
CA GLU A 36 -3.76 -20.44 24.73
C GLU A 36 -2.44 -21.14 24.40
N VAL A 37 -1.36 -20.37 24.39
CA VAL A 37 -0.01 -20.88 24.20
C VAL A 37 0.96 -20.24 25.18
N SER A 38 1.92 -21.01 25.65
CA SER A 38 2.95 -20.53 26.55
C SER A 38 4.31 -20.50 25.85
N GLY A 39 4.96 -19.35 25.92
CA GLY A 39 6.29 -19.13 25.34
C GLY A 39 6.31 -18.84 23.85
N VAL A 40 7.41 -18.21 23.41
CA VAL A 40 7.58 -17.70 22.04
C VAL A 40 7.62 -18.81 20.99
N SER A 41 8.30 -19.93 21.28
CA SER A 41 8.45 -21.03 20.31
C SER A 41 7.09 -21.68 19.99
N THR A 42 6.26 -21.90 21.01
CA THR A 42 4.91 -22.45 20.84
C THR A 42 4.01 -21.48 20.10
N LEU A 43 4.10 -20.18 20.43
CA LEU A 43 3.38 -19.14 19.73
C LEU A 43 3.68 -19.16 18.22
N ILE A 44 4.95 -19.13 17.83
CA ILE A 44 5.35 -19.13 16.41
C ILE A 44 4.91 -20.41 15.69
N ALA A 45 4.99 -21.57 16.36
CA ALA A 45 4.46 -22.83 15.81
C ALA A 45 2.94 -22.76 15.59
N SER A 46 2.20 -22.23 16.57
CA SER A 46 0.74 -22.09 16.51
C SER A 46 0.29 -21.11 15.43
N LEU A 47 1.03 -20.04 15.16
CA LEU A 47 0.72 -19.10 14.08
C LEU A 47 0.72 -19.75 12.68
N LYS A 48 1.39 -20.90 12.50
CA LYS A 48 1.39 -21.66 11.24
C LYS A 48 0.23 -22.65 11.15
N LEU A 49 -0.29 -23.09 12.27
CA LEU A 49 -1.31 -24.17 12.36
C LEU A 49 -2.72 -23.61 12.59
N VAL A 50 -2.83 -22.56 13.39
CA VAL A 50 -4.09 -21.92 13.76
C VAL A 50 -4.26 -20.65 12.92
N SER A 51 -5.50 -20.35 12.54
CA SER A 51 -5.86 -19.09 11.86
C SER A 51 -6.60 -18.17 12.83
N PRO A 52 -5.90 -17.50 13.76
CA PRO A 52 -6.54 -16.58 14.69
C PRO A 52 -6.99 -15.32 13.95
N GLU A 53 -8.06 -14.71 14.45
CA GLU A 53 -8.54 -13.40 13.99
C GLU A 53 -7.94 -12.25 14.81
N VAL A 54 -7.47 -12.56 16.03
CA VAL A 54 -6.74 -11.62 16.92
C VAL A 54 -5.67 -12.37 17.68
N ILE A 55 -4.54 -11.72 17.91
CA ILE A 55 -3.47 -12.21 18.78
C ILE A 55 -3.39 -11.29 20.01
N LEU A 56 -3.49 -11.88 21.19
CA LEU A 56 -3.22 -11.23 22.48
C LEU A 56 -1.85 -11.68 22.97
N LEU A 57 -0.92 -10.76 23.15
CA LEU A 57 0.45 -11.06 23.57
C LEU A 57 0.75 -10.45 24.93
N GLU A 58 0.99 -11.26 25.93
CA GLU A 58 1.48 -10.81 27.21
C GLU A 58 2.95 -10.36 27.11
N LEU A 59 3.22 -9.09 27.47
CA LEU A 59 4.57 -8.53 27.45
C LEU A 59 5.53 -9.12 28.49
N ALA A 60 5.00 -9.92 29.43
CA ALA A 60 5.76 -10.68 30.42
C ALA A 60 6.00 -12.15 30.03
N LEU A 61 6.03 -12.46 28.73
CA LEU A 61 6.18 -13.83 28.19
C LEU A 61 7.51 -14.53 28.57
N GLY A 62 8.33 -13.92 29.40
CA GLY A 62 9.64 -14.48 29.81
C GLY A 62 10.74 -14.32 28.75
N ASN A 63 10.49 -13.55 27.69
CA ASN A 63 11.48 -13.24 26.68
C ASN A 63 12.12 -11.86 26.94
N PRO A 64 13.45 -11.75 27.09
CA PRO A 64 14.13 -10.48 27.25
C PRO A 64 13.97 -9.56 26.02
N ASP A 65 13.79 -10.10 24.82
CA ASP A 65 13.49 -9.34 23.59
C ASP A 65 12.00 -9.49 23.20
N ILE A 66 11.12 -9.01 24.05
CA ILE A 66 9.67 -9.04 23.77
C ILE A 66 9.28 -8.16 22.57
N LEU A 67 9.97 -7.04 22.35
CA LEU A 67 9.73 -6.17 21.19
C LEU A 67 10.15 -6.84 19.89
N GLY A 68 11.24 -7.61 19.89
CA GLY A 68 11.60 -8.48 18.76
C GLY A 68 10.56 -9.57 18.49
N THR A 69 9.91 -10.08 19.54
CA THR A 69 8.78 -11.02 19.40
C THR A 69 7.58 -10.33 18.73
N VAL A 70 7.20 -9.13 19.14
CA VAL A 70 6.14 -8.33 18.51
C VAL A 70 6.43 -8.15 17.02
N ARG A 71 7.64 -7.74 16.69
CA ARG A 71 8.10 -7.56 15.30
C ARG A 71 8.04 -8.86 14.49
N LEU A 72 8.43 -9.99 15.09
CA LEU A 72 8.41 -11.30 14.45
C LEU A 72 6.98 -11.74 14.15
N ILE A 73 6.04 -11.61 15.12
CA ILE A 73 4.62 -11.91 14.93
C ILE A 73 4.04 -11.07 13.80
N HIS A 74 4.25 -9.76 13.84
CA HIS A 74 3.75 -8.84 12.81
C HIS A 74 4.31 -9.15 11.41
N ARG A 75 5.56 -9.61 11.31
CA ARG A 75 6.15 -10.06 10.03
C ARG A 75 5.61 -11.40 9.54
N THR A 76 5.26 -12.29 10.46
CA THR A 76 4.77 -13.65 10.15
C THR A 76 3.30 -13.63 9.74
N ARG A 77 2.48 -12.80 10.39
CA ARG A 77 1.03 -12.68 10.19
C ARG A 77 0.62 -11.19 10.19
N PRO A 78 1.04 -10.40 9.18
CA PRO A 78 0.77 -8.95 9.14
C PRO A 78 -0.72 -8.61 9.01
N GLU A 79 -1.53 -9.58 8.57
CA GLU A 79 -2.97 -9.48 8.40
C GLU A 79 -3.76 -9.74 9.70
N VAL A 80 -3.11 -10.21 10.78
CA VAL A 80 -3.78 -10.49 12.06
C VAL A 80 -3.45 -9.38 13.05
N PRO A 81 -4.45 -8.69 13.63
CA PRO A 81 -4.22 -7.66 14.63
C PRO A 81 -3.58 -8.25 15.89
N LEU A 82 -2.50 -7.62 16.33
CA LEU A 82 -1.78 -7.95 17.55
C LEU A 82 -2.05 -6.90 18.61
N ILE A 83 -2.55 -7.33 19.77
CA ILE A 83 -2.79 -6.50 20.95
C ILE A 83 -1.83 -6.92 22.05
N ALA A 84 -1.05 -5.98 22.56
CA ALA A 84 -0.14 -6.24 23.66
C ALA A 84 -0.86 -6.15 25.01
N ILE A 85 -0.52 -7.05 25.95
CA ILE A 85 -1.05 -7.03 27.32
C ILE A 85 0.11 -6.82 28.30
N GLY A 86 0.08 -5.74 29.06
CA GLY A 86 1.14 -5.39 29.99
C GLY A 86 0.63 -5.02 31.39
N ASP A 87 1.54 -4.98 32.34
CA ASP A 87 1.29 -4.38 33.65
C ASP A 87 1.53 -2.86 33.58
N SER A 88 0.89 -2.10 34.47
CA SER A 88 1.07 -0.65 34.56
C SER A 88 2.53 -0.24 34.82
N THR A 89 3.33 -1.11 35.42
CA THR A 89 4.78 -0.91 35.62
C THR A 89 5.62 -1.00 34.36
N LYS A 90 5.04 -1.47 33.25
CA LYS A 90 5.72 -1.68 31.95
C LYS A 90 5.02 -0.94 30.81
N GLU A 91 4.36 0.16 31.10
CA GLU A 91 3.61 0.95 30.12
C GLU A 91 4.52 1.46 28.98
N GLU A 92 5.78 1.80 29.26
CA GLU A 92 6.76 2.19 28.23
C GLU A 92 7.00 1.07 27.20
N ILE A 93 7.04 -0.19 27.64
CA ILE A 93 7.19 -1.35 26.75
C ILE A 93 5.90 -1.55 25.94
N ALA A 94 4.74 -1.35 26.56
CA ALA A 94 3.45 -1.44 25.89
C ALA A 94 3.34 -0.37 24.78
N VAL A 95 3.72 0.86 25.06
CA VAL A 95 3.77 1.94 24.05
C VAL A 95 4.83 1.65 22.99
N ALA A 96 5.99 1.12 23.35
CA ALA A 96 7.03 0.73 22.37
C ALA A 96 6.55 -0.39 21.45
N SER A 97 5.71 -1.31 21.92
CA SER A 97 5.16 -2.40 21.12
C SER A 97 4.32 -1.90 19.92
N LEU A 98 3.67 -0.73 20.04
CA LEU A 98 2.92 -0.10 18.95
C LEU A 98 3.84 0.27 17.77
N ARG A 99 5.08 0.68 18.04
CA ARG A 99 6.08 1.01 17.01
C ARG A 99 6.60 -0.23 16.28
N GLU A 100 6.55 -1.37 16.95
CA GLU A 100 7.01 -2.67 16.43
C GLU A 100 5.91 -3.46 15.73
N GLY A 101 4.68 -2.95 15.70
CA GLY A 101 3.58 -3.53 14.93
C GLY A 101 2.39 -4.02 15.75
N ALA A 102 2.38 -3.84 17.07
CA ALA A 102 1.15 -4.01 17.83
C ALA A 102 0.12 -2.94 17.43
N MET A 103 -1.15 -3.33 17.32
CA MET A 103 -2.22 -2.44 16.88
C MET A 103 -2.80 -1.65 18.07
N ASP A 104 -2.76 -2.24 19.25
CA ASP A 104 -3.21 -1.61 20.51
C ASP A 104 -2.53 -2.29 21.69
N TYR A 105 -2.75 -1.75 22.91
CA TYR A 105 -2.32 -2.39 24.13
C TYR A 105 -3.39 -2.32 25.24
N LEU A 106 -3.36 -3.31 26.13
CA LEU A 106 -4.22 -3.44 27.30
C LEU A 106 -3.37 -3.48 28.58
N LEU A 107 -3.81 -2.79 29.61
CA LEU A 107 -3.22 -2.90 30.94
C LEU A 107 -4.02 -3.91 31.77
N LYS A 108 -3.36 -4.87 32.39
CA LYS A 108 -4.00 -5.94 33.19
C LYS A 108 -4.89 -5.42 34.30
N ASN A 109 -4.48 -4.32 34.95
CA ASN A 109 -5.25 -3.68 36.04
C ASN A 109 -6.48 -2.90 35.56
N ARG A 110 -6.66 -2.75 34.23
CA ARG A 110 -7.82 -2.12 33.55
C ARG A 110 -8.54 -3.08 32.63
N LEU A 111 -8.33 -4.37 32.83
CA LEU A 111 -8.92 -5.40 32.01
C LEU A 111 -10.32 -5.71 32.57
N ASP A 112 -11.34 -5.16 31.93
CA ASP A 112 -12.74 -5.41 32.19
C ASP A 112 -13.43 -5.82 30.84
N PRO A 113 -14.62 -6.45 30.88
CA PRO A 113 -15.30 -6.94 29.68
C PRO A 113 -15.56 -5.86 28.64
N GLN A 114 -15.94 -4.66 29.08
CA GLN A 114 -16.27 -3.55 28.17
C GLN A 114 -15.01 -3.00 27.50
N THR A 115 -13.92 -2.85 28.23
CA THR A 115 -12.62 -2.41 27.70
C THR A 115 -12.08 -3.43 26.70
N LEU A 116 -12.16 -4.73 27.02
CA LEU A 116 -11.71 -5.79 26.13
C LEU A 116 -12.53 -5.82 24.84
N ASP A 117 -13.87 -5.83 24.92
CA ASP A 117 -14.74 -5.82 23.74
C ASP A 117 -14.47 -4.59 22.86
N ARG A 118 -14.33 -3.41 23.45
CA ARG A 118 -14.03 -2.17 22.74
C ARG A 118 -12.69 -2.25 22.00
N VAL A 119 -11.63 -2.75 22.64
CA VAL A 119 -10.30 -2.84 22.04
C VAL A 119 -10.27 -3.91 20.95
N LEU A 120 -10.88 -5.08 21.16
CA LEU A 120 -11.00 -6.12 20.16
C LEU A 120 -11.75 -5.62 18.93
N ARG A 121 -12.91 -5.01 19.12
CA ARG A 121 -13.72 -4.44 18.03
C ARG A 121 -12.94 -3.40 17.24
N SER A 122 -12.34 -2.43 17.94
CA SER A 122 -11.55 -1.38 17.29
C SER A 122 -10.34 -1.94 16.52
N ALA A 123 -9.69 -2.98 17.03
CA ALA A 123 -8.58 -3.63 16.34
C ALA A 123 -9.06 -4.38 15.08
N LEU A 124 -10.18 -5.11 15.16
CA LEU A 124 -10.76 -5.81 14.01
C LEU A 124 -11.26 -4.84 12.94
N GLU A 125 -11.95 -3.78 13.32
CA GLU A 125 -12.40 -2.74 12.39
C GLU A 125 -11.23 -2.06 11.69
N ARG A 126 -10.20 -1.64 12.44
CA ARG A 126 -8.97 -1.05 11.87
C ARG A 126 -8.25 -2.01 10.93
N ASN A 127 -8.21 -3.28 11.29
CA ASN A 127 -7.59 -4.31 10.45
C ASN A 127 -8.37 -4.55 9.16
N THR A 128 -9.71 -4.58 9.23
CA THR A 128 -10.58 -4.69 8.06
C THR A 128 -10.40 -3.49 7.13
N LEU A 129 -10.39 -2.27 7.68
CA LEU A 129 -10.15 -1.05 6.89
C LEU A 129 -8.75 -1.04 6.25
N LYS A 130 -7.71 -1.51 6.98
CA LYS A 130 -6.38 -1.68 6.42
C LYS A 130 -6.38 -2.70 5.29
N GLY A 131 -7.01 -3.86 5.49
CA GLY A 131 -7.13 -4.90 4.45
C GLY A 131 -7.84 -4.39 3.19
N LEU A 132 -8.94 -3.63 3.34
CA LEU A 132 -9.62 -2.98 2.22
C LEU A 132 -8.72 -1.94 1.53
N ALA A 133 -7.97 -1.15 2.28
CA ALA A 133 -7.00 -0.21 1.72
C ALA A 133 -5.86 -0.92 0.99
N ASP A 134 -5.41 -2.07 1.49
CA ASP A 134 -4.36 -2.88 0.86
C ASP A 134 -4.85 -3.56 -0.43
N LEU A 135 -6.16 -3.92 -0.53
CA LEU A 135 -6.77 -4.42 -1.76
C LEU A 135 -6.75 -3.38 -2.91
N LEU A 136 -6.67 -2.09 -2.58
CA LEU A 136 -6.54 -1.00 -3.55
C LEU A 136 -5.09 -0.71 -3.93
N ARG A 137 -4.11 -1.49 -3.44
CA ARG A 137 -2.69 -1.31 -3.72
C ARG A 137 -2.10 -2.45 -4.53
N ASP A 138 -1.21 -2.10 -5.46
CA ASP A 138 -0.42 -3.08 -6.23
C ASP A 138 0.64 -3.72 -5.32
N PRO A 139 0.68 -5.05 -5.20
CA PRO A 139 1.58 -5.74 -4.26
C PRO A 139 3.06 -5.62 -4.65
N THR A 140 3.37 -5.33 -5.92
CA THR A 140 4.75 -5.16 -6.40
C THR A 140 5.31 -3.79 -6.05
N THR A 141 4.51 -2.74 -6.21
CA THR A 141 4.97 -1.34 -6.11
C THR A 141 4.48 -0.60 -4.87
N GLY A 142 3.43 -1.10 -4.20
CA GLY A 142 2.78 -0.43 -3.08
C GLY A 142 1.94 0.79 -3.47
N LEU A 143 1.91 1.15 -4.76
CA LEU A 143 1.06 2.23 -5.28
C LEU A 143 -0.40 1.77 -5.39
N TYR A 144 -1.35 2.68 -5.55
CA TYR A 144 -2.73 2.29 -5.81
C TYR A 144 -2.86 1.50 -7.12
N ILE A 145 -3.83 0.58 -7.18
CA ILE A 145 -4.27 -0.03 -8.43
C ILE A 145 -5.19 0.93 -9.19
N ARG A 146 -5.53 0.61 -10.46
CA ARG A 146 -6.39 1.45 -11.32
C ARG A 146 -7.72 1.82 -10.65
N ASP A 147 -8.40 0.85 -10.05
CA ASP A 147 -9.71 1.07 -9.42
C ASP A 147 -9.63 2.00 -8.22
N GLY A 148 -8.63 1.81 -7.36
CA GLY A 148 -8.35 2.72 -6.24
C GLY A 148 -8.01 4.14 -6.71
N PHE A 149 -7.25 4.25 -7.79
CA PHE A 149 -6.89 5.53 -8.39
C PHE A 149 -8.10 6.25 -8.99
N LEU A 150 -8.99 5.53 -9.68
CA LEU A 150 -10.24 6.10 -10.22
C LEU A 150 -11.17 6.58 -9.11
N THR A 151 -11.38 5.76 -8.08
CA THR A 151 -12.26 6.10 -6.96
C THR A 151 -11.77 7.34 -6.21
N LEU A 152 -10.51 7.34 -5.78
CA LEU A 152 -9.92 8.44 -5.04
C LEU A 152 -9.72 9.69 -5.91
N GLY A 153 -9.31 9.51 -7.15
CA GLY A 153 -9.13 10.59 -8.11
C GLY A 153 -10.43 11.32 -8.45
N SER A 154 -11.55 10.58 -8.56
CA SER A 154 -12.88 11.19 -8.75
C SER A 154 -13.26 12.07 -7.57
N HIS A 155 -13.11 11.56 -6.34
CA HIS A 155 -13.40 12.33 -5.13
C HIS A 155 -12.51 13.59 -5.01
N ILE A 156 -11.22 13.46 -5.32
CA ILE A 156 -10.27 14.58 -5.33
C ILE A 156 -10.69 15.63 -6.38
N MET A 157 -11.05 15.20 -7.59
CA MET A 157 -11.46 16.09 -8.67
C MET A 157 -12.76 16.82 -8.34
N ASP A 158 -13.74 16.15 -7.73
CA ASP A 158 -15.00 16.78 -7.29
C ASP A 158 -14.74 17.81 -6.20
N THR A 159 -13.94 17.44 -5.19
CA THR A 159 -13.54 18.40 -4.13
C THR A 159 -12.77 19.60 -4.69
N ALA A 160 -11.88 19.40 -5.66
CA ALA A 160 -11.16 20.49 -6.32
C ALA A 160 -12.10 21.38 -7.12
N ARG A 161 -13.11 20.80 -7.81
CA ARG A 161 -14.14 21.55 -8.54
C ARG A 161 -14.94 22.47 -7.62
N ASP A 162 -15.39 21.97 -6.50
CA ASP A 162 -16.20 22.71 -5.52
C ASP A 162 -15.43 23.89 -4.89
N ARG A 163 -14.12 23.74 -4.74
CA ARG A 163 -13.22 24.75 -4.12
C ARG A 163 -12.51 25.65 -5.13
N GLY A 164 -12.74 25.47 -6.43
CA GLY A 164 -11.99 26.18 -7.48
C GLY A 164 -10.51 25.78 -7.53
N GLY A 165 -10.19 24.59 -7.06
CA GLY A 165 -8.84 24.03 -7.08
C GLY A 165 -8.43 23.56 -8.48
N THR A 166 -7.16 23.24 -8.62
CA THR A 166 -6.52 22.82 -9.87
C THR A 166 -5.81 21.49 -9.71
N LEU A 167 -5.66 20.74 -10.81
CA LEU A 167 -5.01 19.43 -10.80
C LEU A 167 -4.00 19.32 -11.94
N VAL A 168 -2.96 18.50 -11.73
CA VAL A 168 -2.13 17.96 -12.80
C VAL A 168 -2.19 16.44 -12.74
N LEU A 169 -2.56 15.85 -13.87
CA LEU A 169 -2.53 14.41 -14.06
C LEU A 169 -1.37 14.04 -14.97
N LEU A 170 -0.55 13.11 -14.52
CA LEU A 170 0.56 12.51 -15.27
C LEU A 170 0.23 11.04 -15.51
N CYS A 171 0.49 10.57 -16.73
CA CYS A 171 0.60 9.15 -17.06
C CYS A 171 2.00 8.83 -17.56
N ALA A 172 2.52 7.66 -17.19
CA ALA A 172 3.80 7.16 -17.64
C ALA A 172 3.68 5.69 -18.06
N ARG A 173 4.31 5.31 -19.19
CA ARG A 173 4.42 3.92 -19.64
C ARG A 173 5.88 3.49 -19.63
N PHE A 174 6.15 2.33 -19.05
CA PHE A 174 7.45 1.70 -19.03
C PHE A 174 7.63 0.91 -20.32
N GLU A 175 8.41 1.46 -21.27
CA GLU A 175 8.50 0.98 -22.64
C GLU A 175 9.31 -0.33 -22.76
N ASN A 176 10.34 -0.50 -21.93
CA ASN A 176 11.26 -1.64 -22.04
C ASN A 176 11.08 -2.73 -20.98
N LEU A 177 9.93 -2.79 -20.29
CA LEU A 177 9.62 -3.82 -19.28
C LEU A 177 9.78 -5.23 -19.84
N GLU A 178 9.17 -5.52 -20.99
CA GLU A 178 9.22 -6.83 -21.64
C GLU A 178 10.65 -7.23 -22.06
N ARG A 179 11.45 -6.28 -22.50
CA ARG A 179 12.86 -6.51 -22.84
C ARG A 179 13.66 -6.93 -21.60
N ILE A 180 13.43 -6.25 -20.47
CA ILE A 180 14.07 -6.59 -19.19
C ILE A 180 13.60 -7.97 -18.71
N ARG A 181 12.29 -8.25 -18.77
CA ARG A 181 11.71 -9.55 -18.40
C ARG A 181 12.31 -10.69 -19.18
N LYS A 182 12.39 -10.57 -20.52
CA LYS A 182 12.98 -11.60 -21.39
C LYS A 182 14.47 -11.80 -21.16
N LYS A 183 15.22 -10.74 -20.87
CA LYS A 183 16.68 -10.79 -20.72
C LYS A 183 17.15 -11.21 -19.34
N PHE A 184 16.46 -10.75 -18.27
CA PHE A 184 16.90 -10.87 -16.88
C PHE A 184 15.89 -11.57 -15.96
N GLY A 185 14.75 -11.99 -16.50
CA GLY A 185 13.71 -12.72 -15.77
C GLY A 185 12.71 -11.82 -15.02
N GLU A 186 11.68 -12.47 -14.45
CA GLU A 186 10.55 -11.79 -13.79
C GLU A 186 10.98 -10.97 -12.57
N HIS A 187 11.94 -11.48 -11.78
CA HIS A 187 12.45 -10.75 -10.61
C HIS A 187 13.06 -9.39 -10.99
N ALA A 188 13.78 -9.33 -12.12
CA ALA A 188 14.35 -8.09 -12.63
C ALA A 188 13.26 -7.11 -13.09
N ALA A 189 12.23 -7.61 -13.77
CA ALA A 189 11.07 -6.81 -14.18
C ALA A 189 10.36 -6.20 -12.98
N GLN A 190 10.08 -7.01 -11.94
CA GLN A 190 9.47 -6.52 -10.69
C GLN A 190 10.35 -5.51 -9.94
N SER A 191 11.68 -5.73 -9.92
CA SER A 191 12.62 -4.76 -9.34
C SER A 191 12.57 -3.42 -10.07
N SER A 192 12.58 -3.44 -11.41
CA SER A 192 12.48 -2.21 -12.22
C SER A 192 11.14 -1.49 -12.03
N LEU A 193 10.03 -2.20 -11.85
CA LEU A 193 8.74 -1.60 -11.50
C LEU A 193 8.79 -0.89 -10.13
N ARG A 194 9.45 -1.48 -9.12
CA ARG A 194 9.68 -0.84 -7.81
C ARG A 194 10.56 0.41 -7.90
N GLU A 195 11.56 0.38 -8.78
CA GLU A 195 12.43 1.54 -9.03
C GLU A 195 11.64 2.71 -9.62
N ILE A 196 10.74 2.45 -10.59
CA ILE A 196 9.83 3.47 -11.15
C ILE A 196 8.88 4.01 -10.06
N ALA A 197 8.27 3.14 -9.26
CA ALA A 197 7.42 3.56 -8.15
C ALA A 197 8.17 4.46 -7.17
N THR A 198 9.42 4.12 -6.85
CA THR A 198 10.29 4.94 -5.99
C THR A 198 10.62 6.30 -6.63
N LEU A 199 10.91 6.32 -7.93
CA LEU A 199 11.16 7.56 -8.68
C LEU A 199 9.93 8.48 -8.65
N LEU A 200 8.73 7.94 -8.85
CA LEU A 200 7.48 8.70 -8.75
C LEU A 200 7.26 9.21 -7.32
N THR A 201 7.33 8.34 -6.31
CA THR A 201 7.12 8.70 -4.90
C THR A 201 8.06 9.82 -4.44
N ARG A 202 9.32 9.81 -4.89
CA ARG A 202 10.29 10.88 -4.60
C ARG A 202 10.04 12.16 -5.40
N SER A 203 9.22 12.09 -6.46
CA SER A 203 8.95 13.23 -7.37
C SER A 203 7.67 13.97 -7.03
N PHE A 204 6.78 13.37 -6.27
CA PHE A 204 5.50 13.91 -5.87
C PHE A 204 5.45 14.13 -4.35
N ARG A 205 4.46 14.90 -3.88
CA ARG A 205 4.22 15.12 -2.45
C ARG A 205 3.55 13.88 -1.84
N ARG A 206 3.65 13.72 -0.53
CA ARG A 206 2.96 12.62 0.18
C ARG A 206 1.43 12.67 0.07
N THR A 207 0.89 13.86 -0.19
CA THR A 207 -0.54 14.11 -0.41
C THR A 207 -1.01 13.83 -1.83
N ASP A 208 -0.09 13.70 -2.79
CA ASP A 208 -0.41 13.41 -4.17
C ASP A 208 -0.75 11.92 -4.33
N LEU A 209 -1.68 11.62 -5.23
CA LEU A 209 -2.13 10.25 -5.46
C LEU A 209 -1.29 9.60 -6.56
N MET A 210 -0.78 8.40 -6.31
CA MET A 210 0.04 7.65 -7.27
C MET A 210 -0.46 6.22 -7.42
N ALA A 211 -0.47 5.72 -8.65
CA ALA A 211 -0.97 4.41 -8.98
C ALA A 211 -0.14 3.68 -10.04
N ARG A 212 -0.22 2.36 -10.01
CA ARG A 212 0.09 1.48 -11.14
C ARG A 212 -1.24 1.09 -11.79
N ILE A 213 -1.55 1.69 -12.92
CA ILE A 213 -2.85 1.58 -13.59
C ILE A 213 -2.90 0.49 -14.68
N GLY A 214 -1.79 -0.20 -14.89
CA GLY A 214 -1.65 -1.30 -15.84
C GLY A 214 -0.35 -2.04 -15.64
N GLU A 215 -0.07 -3.04 -16.46
CA GLU A 215 1.12 -3.88 -16.33
C GLU A 215 2.42 -3.06 -16.35
N SER A 216 2.54 -2.14 -17.31
CA SER A 216 3.68 -1.22 -17.45
C SER A 216 3.30 0.25 -17.31
N GLN A 217 2.09 0.55 -16.80
CA GLN A 217 1.53 1.90 -16.78
C GLN A 217 1.39 2.43 -15.36
N PHE A 218 1.74 3.70 -15.19
CA PHE A 218 1.69 4.43 -13.94
C PHE A 218 0.93 5.75 -14.14
N ALA A 219 0.28 6.22 -13.08
CA ALA A 219 -0.36 7.52 -13.06
C ALA A 219 -0.04 8.24 -11.74
N ALA A 220 -0.05 9.59 -11.79
CA ALA A 220 0.07 10.42 -10.61
C ALA A 220 -0.80 11.66 -10.76
N LEU A 221 -1.58 11.98 -9.71
CA LEU A 221 -2.46 13.14 -9.60
C LEU A 221 -1.92 14.08 -8.52
N ALA A 222 -1.54 15.28 -8.91
CA ALA A 222 -1.11 16.34 -8.01
C ALA A 222 -2.19 17.41 -7.87
N LEU A 223 -2.42 17.83 -6.62
CA LEU A 223 -3.39 18.88 -6.26
C LEU A 223 -2.73 20.25 -6.21
N ASP A 224 -3.57 21.29 -6.32
CA ASP A 224 -3.19 22.71 -6.19
C ASP A 224 -1.97 23.05 -7.06
N ALA A 225 -2.01 22.58 -8.29
CA ALA A 225 -0.98 22.81 -9.29
C ALA A 225 -1.19 24.21 -9.93
N ILE A 226 -0.11 24.94 -10.14
CA ILE A 226 -0.13 26.25 -10.79
C ILE A 226 0.32 26.08 -12.25
N GLU A 227 -0.39 26.69 -13.21
CA GLU A 227 0.04 26.65 -14.61
C GLU A 227 1.37 27.44 -14.79
N PRO A 228 2.40 26.91 -15.51
CA PRO A 228 2.42 25.75 -16.39
C PRO A 228 3.01 24.49 -15.71
N SER A 229 2.35 23.92 -14.71
CA SER A 229 2.89 22.79 -13.91
C SER A 229 3.10 21.50 -14.70
N ALA A 230 2.26 21.20 -15.70
CA ALA A 230 2.40 19.95 -16.46
C ALA A 230 3.74 19.84 -17.22
N PRO A 231 4.18 20.80 -18.04
CA PRO A 231 5.49 20.74 -18.69
C PRO A 231 6.65 20.80 -17.68
N VAL A 232 6.54 21.56 -16.59
CA VAL A 232 7.55 21.62 -15.52
C VAL A 232 7.70 20.29 -14.83
N LEU A 233 6.59 19.62 -14.54
CA LEU A 233 6.58 18.27 -13.94
C LEU A 233 7.26 17.25 -14.86
N LEU A 234 6.91 17.24 -16.15
CA LEU A 234 7.52 16.36 -17.15
C LEU A 234 9.04 16.57 -17.25
N GLN A 235 9.48 17.83 -17.29
CA GLN A 235 10.92 18.16 -17.34
C GLN A 235 11.64 17.69 -16.08
N ARG A 236 11.05 17.90 -14.89
CA ARG A 236 11.61 17.44 -13.62
C ARG A 236 11.75 15.92 -13.57
N LEU A 237 10.73 15.19 -14.02
CA LEU A 237 10.76 13.75 -14.06
C LEU A 237 11.78 13.20 -15.06
N ARG A 238 11.91 13.82 -16.25
CA ARG A 238 12.94 13.46 -17.23
C ARG A 238 14.34 13.61 -16.65
N LYS A 239 14.66 14.73 -16.02
CA LYS A 239 15.95 14.96 -15.37
C LYS A 239 16.24 13.93 -14.27
N ARG A 240 15.23 13.55 -13.50
CA ARG A 240 15.40 12.52 -12.46
C ARG A 240 15.60 11.13 -13.04
N LEU A 241 14.90 10.80 -14.12
CA LEU A 241 15.08 9.55 -14.85
C LEU A 241 16.47 9.47 -15.49
N GLU A 242 16.96 10.56 -16.08
CA GLU A 242 18.32 10.67 -16.64
C GLU A 242 19.38 10.49 -15.53
N ALA A 243 19.21 11.15 -14.41
CA ALA A 243 20.10 10.99 -13.25
C ALA A 243 20.08 9.57 -12.68
N PHE A 244 18.90 8.93 -12.64
CA PHE A 244 18.76 7.52 -12.26
C PHE A 244 19.49 6.60 -13.24
N ASN A 245 19.29 6.80 -14.54
CA ASN A 245 19.90 5.99 -15.60
C ASN A 245 21.41 6.21 -15.76
N SER A 246 21.94 7.35 -15.30
CA SER A 246 23.37 7.63 -15.28
C SER A 246 24.09 6.92 -14.13
N GLY A 247 23.33 6.41 -13.15
CA GLY A 247 23.83 5.54 -12.10
C GLY A 247 23.98 4.10 -12.59
N THR A 248 24.49 3.23 -11.71
CA THR A 248 24.64 1.80 -12.01
C THR A 248 23.27 1.10 -11.89
N SER A 249 22.42 1.21 -12.91
CA SER A 249 21.21 0.39 -12.98
C SER A 249 21.58 -1.07 -13.21
N ARG A 250 21.13 -1.96 -12.32
CA ARG A 250 21.46 -3.39 -12.34
C ARG A 250 20.92 -4.12 -13.57
N PHE A 251 19.83 -3.62 -14.17
CA PHE A 251 19.11 -4.26 -15.27
C PHE A 251 19.05 -3.40 -16.54
N GLY A 252 19.83 -2.33 -16.60
CA GLY A 252 19.87 -1.37 -17.71
C GLY A 252 18.97 -0.15 -17.48
N PRO A 253 19.01 0.83 -18.40
CA PRO A 253 18.27 2.06 -18.24
C PRO A 253 16.75 1.83 -18.29
N LEU A 254 16.01 2.56 -17.48
CA LEU A 254 14.56 2.61 -17.53
C LEU A 254 14.11 3.56 -18.67
N GLU A 255 13.24 3.10 -19.54
CA GLU A 255 12.68 3.89 -20.64
C GLU A 255 11.22 4.22 -20.33
N LEU A 256 10.93 5.49 -20.02
CA LEU A 256 9.58 5.95 -19.70
C LEU A 256 9.08 6.92 -20.76
N ARG A 257 7.91 6.63 -21.32
CA ARG A 257 7.11 7.57 -22.08
C ARG A 257 6.15 8.25 -21.11
N MET A 258 6.06 9.56 -21.14
CA MET A 258 5.29 10.34 -20.18
C MET A 258 4.42 11.38 -20.87
N ALA A 259 3.20 11.53 -20.41
CA ALA A 259 2.26 12.58 -20.80
C ALA A 259 1.67 13.21 -19.54
N ALA A 260 1.40 14.50 -19.56
CA ALA A 260 0.74 15.21 -18.47
C ALA A 260 -0.21 16.27 -19.00
N ARG A 261 -1.29 16.51 -18.24
CA ARG A 261 -2.27 17.55 -18.53
C ARG A 261 -2.62 18.31 -17.25
N PHE A 262 -2.84 19.59 -17.41
CA PHE A 262 -3.36 20.48 -16.39
C PHE A 262 -4.87 20.59 -16.50
N TRP A 263 -5.57 20.66 -15.37
CA TRP A 263 -7.00 20.91 -15.27
C TRP A 263 -7.25 22.09 -14.33
N ALA A 264 -7.96 23.09 -14.84
CA ALA A 264 -8.18 24.37 -14.16
C ALA A 264 -9.47 24.42 -13.32
N GLY A 265 -10.01 23.28 -12.89
CA GLY A 265 -11.23 23.25 -12.08
C GLY A 265 -12.53 23.48 -12.86
N LYS A 266 -12.47 23.58 -14.20
CA LYS A 266 -13.63 23.92 -15.05
C LYS A 266 -14.00 22.76 -15.99
N GLY A 267 -15.30 22.71 -16.36
CA GLY A 267 -15.84 21.72 -17.29
C GLY A 267 -16.50 20.55 -16.59
N ALA A 268 -17.38 19.84 -17.32
CA ALA A 268 -18.23 18.78 -16.80
C ALA A 268 -17.64 17.35 -16.93
N ARG A 269 -16.36 17.23 -17.32
CA ARG A 269 -15.72 15.91 -17.49
C ARG A 269 -15.54 15.16 -16.17
N THR A 270 -15.62 13.87 -16.25
CA THR A 270 -15.30 12.94 -15.16
C THR A 270 -13.78 12.74 -15.01
N PHE A 271 -13.34 12.21 -13.88
CA PHE A 271 -11.94 11.86 -13.69
C PHE A 271 -11.48 10.74 -14.63
N ALA A 272 -12.37 9.80 -14.96
CA ALA A 272 -12.08 8.72 -15.91
C ALA A 272 -11.79 9.28 -17.32
N GLU A 273 -12.62 10.18 -17.81
CA GLU A 273 -12.40 10.86 -19.10
C GLU A 273 -11.10 11.69 -19.10
N PHE A 274 -10.76 12.31 -17.97
CA PHE A 274 -9.51 13.02 -17.82
C PHE A 274 -8.29 12.08 -17.87
N LEU A 275 -8.39 10.92 -17.23
CA LEU A 275 -7.36 9.88 -17.27
C LEU A 275 -7.18 9.37 -18.70
N ASP A 276 -8.27 9.03 -19.40
CA ASP A 276 -8.24 8.52 -20.78
C ASP A 276 -7.60 9.54 -21.75
N GLU A 277 -7.87 10.83 -21.59
CA GLU A 277 -7.23 11.89 -22.38
C GLU A 277 -5.72 11.92 -22.17
N VAL A 278 -5.23 11.78 -20.92
CA VAL A 278 -3.80 11.78 -20.64
C VAL A 278 -3.15 10.50 -21.12
N GLU A 279 -3.80 9.33 -20.95
CA GLU A 279 -3.34 8.05 -21.51
C GLU A 279 -3.26 8.09 -23.03
N ALA A 280 -4.19 8.74 -23.73
CA ALA A 280 -4.14 8.94 -25.18
C ALA A 280 -2.89 9.72 -25.62
N GLY A 281 -2.42 10.65 -24.79
CA GLY A 281 -1.16 11.37 -24.99
C GLY A 281 0.08 10.47 -25.03
N LEU A 282 0.04 9.29 -24.42
CA LEU A 282 1.11 8.29 -24.51
C LEU A 282 1.13 7.58 -25.88
N ARG A 283 0.00 7.56 -26.62
CA ARG A 283 -0.15 6.90 -27.93
C ARG A 283 0.17 7.84 -29.09
N ALA A 284 0.08 9.13 -28.90
CA ALA A 284 0.23 10.14 -29.97
C ALA A 284 1.52 10.06 -30.79
N PRO A 285 2.71 9.73 -30.24
CA PRO A 285 3.93 9.56 -31.04
C PRO A 285 3.91 8.33 -31.95
N GLU A 286 3.21 7.26 -31.57
CA GLU A 286 3.10 6.05 -32.42
C GLU A 286 2.30 6.34 -33.69
N LEU A 287 1.21 7.11 -33.55
CA LEU A 287 0.41 7.55 -34.70
C LEU A 287 1.18 8.51 -35.60
N ALA A 288 2.00 9.40 -35.02
CA ALA A 288 2.84 10.32 -35.78
C ALA A 288 4.03 9.60 -36.47
N ALA A 289 4.63 8.60 -35.83
CA ALA A 289 5.67 7.77 -36.42
C ALA A 289 5.12 6.87 -37.53
N ALA A 290 3.97 6.24 -37.31
CA ALA A 290 3.28 5.43 -38.34
C ALA A 290 2.89 6.27 -39.57
N ARG A 291 2.35 7.49 -39.37
CA ARG A 291 2.05 8.39 -40.48
C ARG A 291 3.29 8.84 -41.23
N LYS A 292 4.41 9.13 -40.56
CA LYS A 292 5.69 9.46 -41.23
C LYS A 292 6.26 8.30 -41.99
N GLU A 293 6.12 7.08 -41.50
CA GLU A 293 6.60 5.86 -42.18
C GLU A 293 5.73 5.52 -43.37
N GLU A 294 4.42 5.71 -43.27
CA GLU A 294 3.47 5.55 -44.38
C GLU A 294 3.69 6.61 -45.47
N GLN A 295 3.93 7.86 -45.11
CA GLN A 295 4.31 8.92 -46.04
C GLN A 295 5.66 8.65 -46.71
N ARG A 296 6.66 8.11 -45.99
CA ARG A 296 7.92 7.67 -46.56
C ARG A 296 7.74 6.53 -47.56
N LYS A 297 6.96 5.51 -47.21
CA LYS A 297 6.67 4.38 -48.12
C LYS A 297 5.91 4.83 -49.38
N THR A 298 4.99 5.78 -49.23
CA THR A 298 4.26 6.38 -50.38
C THR A 298 5.17 7.22 -51.25
N ALA A 299 6.08 8.02 -50.65
CA ALA A 299 7.03 8.82 -51.43
C ALA A 299 8.07 7.99 -52.19
N ILE A 300 8.46 6.83 -51.65
CA ILE A 300 9.36 5.90 -52.35
C ILE A 300 8.64 5.24 -53.55
N LYS A 301 7.38 4.81 -53.35
CA LYS A 301 6.58 4.23 -54.47
C LYS A 301 6.29 5.22 -55.60
N VAL A 302 6.24 6.51 -55.33
CA VAL A 302 6.05 7.55 -56.37
C VAL A 302 7.35 7.86 -57.13
N ARG A 303 8.53 7.59 -56.52
CA ARG A 303 9.85 7.75 -57.21
C ARG A 303 10.27 6.57 -58.05
N GLU A 304 9.65 5.42 -57.88
CA GLU A 304 9.92 4.18 -58.66
C GLU A 304 8.95 3.98 -59.85
N ARG A 305 8.06 4.93 -60.07
CA ARG A 305 7.21 5.04 -61.28
C ARG A 305 7.68 6.22 -62.17
#